data_56720922059c1fa25a78fc89dd9e4cc6
#
_entry.id   56720922059c1fa25a78fc89dd9e4cc6
#
_cell.length_a   1.000
_cell.length_b   1.000
_cell.length_c   1.000
_cell.angle_alpha   90.00
_cell.angle_beta   90.00
_cell.angle_gamma   90.00
#
_symmetry.space_group_name_H-M   'P 1'
#
loop_
_entity.id
_entity.type
_entity.pdbx_description
1 polymer ?
#
loop_
_entity_poly.entity_id
_entity_poly.type
_entity_poly.pdbx_seq_one_letter_code
_entity_poly.pdbx_strand_id
1 'polypeptide(L)'
;FAVYDSVPALGLTAVGINNLLAYRWKNPKTGNYVNIGIALLVAVFYLSEEWLPMGPQRGLSVNVLFVAGCVAIILALLWIQVIFYERILRWCLANRWKFMMIPAATVVCGFLIWRSIGQEFMPSLNEGSFLLMPTSMPHTGIEQNLDYVEKLDKRLAAIPEVETAIGKWGRVNSALDPAPVQMFENTINYRPEYIIGEDGKRARFRVNYDGAFLLKGGGTYNPANGFRLIPADSLVPDSRGDYFRQWRPEIKNANDIWQQIVNVTHLPGLTSAPKLQPIEARLVMLSTGMRAPM
;
A
#
# COMPACT_ATOMS: atom_id res chain seq x y z
N PHE A 1 19.18 7.00 11.86
CA PHE A 1 18.55 6.81 13.18
C PHE A 1 18.52 8.09 14.02
N ALA A 2 19.57 8.91 14.08
CA ALA A 2 19.69 10.01 15.06
C ALA A 2 18.82 11.26 14.80
N VAL A 3 18.27 11.48 13.60
CA VAL A 3 17.52 12.72 13.29
C VAL A 3 16.01 12.53 13.51
N TYR A 4 15.49 11.33 13.34
CA TYR A 4 14.05 11.03 13.43
C TYR A 4 13.56 10.91 14.86
N ASP A 5 14.38 10.36 15.75
CA ASP A 5 14.10 10.37 17.19
C ASP A 5 14.27 11.75 17.82
N SER A 6 14.86 12.71 17.10
CA SER A 6 15.11 14.06 17.61
C SER A 6 13.89 14.99 17.55
N VAL A 7 12.93 14.77 16.64
CA VAL A 7 11.77 15.69 16.51
C VAL A 7 10.85 15.64 17.73
N PRO A 8 10.43 14.46 18.24
CA PRO A 8 9.70 14.40 19.52
C PRO A 8 10.50 14.95 20.68
N ALA A 9 11.82 14.66 20.74
CA ALA A 9 12.71 15.16 21.78
C ALA A 9 12.81 16.70 21.74
N LEU A 10 12.95 17.29 20.55
CA LEU A 10 12.93 18.74 20.37
C LEU A 10 11.58 19.36 20.79
N GLY A 11 10.48 18.70 20.47
CA GLY A 11 9.15 19.12 20.91
C GLY A 11 9.02 19.12 22.44
N LEU A 12 9.45 18.06 23.10
CA LEU A 12 9.44 17.95 24.56
C LEU A 12 10.36 18.98 25.22
N THR A 13 11.55 19.23 24.66
CA THR A 13 12.45 20.28 25.17
C THR A 13 11.84 21.69 25.02
N ALA A 14 11.19 21.95 23.85
CA ALA A 14 10.52 23.23 23.63
C ALA A 14 9.36 23.45 24.61
N VAL A 15 8.54 22.43 24.87
CA VAL A 15 7.50 22.48 25.92
C VAL A 15 8.10 22.70 27.32
N GLY A 16 9.20 22.01 27.63
CA GLY A 16 9.93 22.16 28.88
C GLY A 16 10.44 23.61 29.08
N ILE A 17 11.07 24.16 28.03
CA ILE A 17 11.55 25.58 28.06
C ILE A 17 10.38 26.54 28.18
N ASN A 18 9.27 26.35 27.48
CA ASN A 18 8.09 27.18 27.58
C ASN A 18 7.52 27.14 29.01
N ASN A 19 7.47 25.98 29.66
CA ASN A 19 6.99 25.85 31.04
C ASN A 19 7.93 26.51 32.05
N LEU A 20 9.25 26.44 31.84
CA LEU A 20 10.25 27.16 32.67
C LEU A 20 10.12 28.67 32.51
N LEU A 21 9.77 29.15 31.32
CA LEU A 21 9.55 30.55 31.02
C LEU A 21 8.10 31.00 31.29
N ALA A 22 7.27 30.16 31.86
CA ALA A 22 5.84 30.41 32.08
C ALA A 22 5.58 31.70 32.91
N TYR A 23 6.52 32.08 33.80
CA TYR A 23 6.40 33.30 34.55
C TYR A 23 6.45 34.60 33.70
N ARG A 24 6.98 34.51 32.46
CA ARG A 24 7.01 35.67 31.53
C ARG A 24 5.66 35.91 30.84
N TRP A 25 4.76 34.94 30.85
CA TRP A 25 3.45 35.10 30.23
C TRP A 25 2.52 35.91 31.13
N LYS A 26 2.04 37.07 30.64
CA LYS A 26 1.05 37.88 31.34
C LYS A 26 -0.27 37.15 31.62
N ASN A 27 -0.57 36.12 30.78
CA ASN A 27 -1.77 35.31 30.93
C ASN A 27 -1.37 33.83 30.96
N PRO A 28 -1.71 33.07 32.02
CA PRO A 28 -1.33 31.64 32.14
C PRO A 28 -1.91 30.76 31.02
N LYS A 29 -3.02 31.17 30.41
CA LYS A 29 -3.60 30.46 29.27
C LYS A 29 -2.72 30.50 28.03
N THR A 30 -1.92 31.54 27.82
CA THR A 30 -1.03 31.70 26.65
C THR A 30 0.04 30.63 26.63
N GLY A 31 0.63 30.29 27.78
CA GLY A 31 1.62 29.21 27.87
C GLY A 31 1.04 27.84 27.42
N ASN A 32 -0.20 27.56 27.84
CA ASN A 32 -0.87 26.32 27.42
C ASN A 32 -1.16 26.29 25.92
N TYR A 33 -1.57 27.39 25.30
CA TYR A 33 -1.78 27.45 23.85
C TYR A 33 -0.48 27.24 23.06
N VAL A 34 0.64 27.79 23.57
CA VAL A 34 1.97 27.56 22.97
C VAL A 34 2.35 26.08 23.05
N ASN A 35 2.15 25.44 24.20
CA ASN A 35 2.42 24.00 24.36
C ASN A 35 1.56 23.14 23.41
N ILE A 36 0.28 23.46 23.28
CA ILE A 36 -0.63 22.78 22.34
C ILE A 36 -0.16 22.99 20.90
N GLY A 37 0.26 24.20 20.54
CA GLY A 37 0.81 24.50 19.21
C GLY A 37 2.06 23.69 18.90
N ILE A 38 3.00 23.59 19.84
CA ILE A 38 4.22 22.77 19.70
C ILE A 38 3.85 21.28 19.51
N ALA A 39 2.96 20.77 20.38
CA ALA A 39 2.52 19.37 20.28
C ALA A 39 1.85 19.07 18.93
N LEU A 40 1.01 19.96 18.42
CA LEU A 40 0.38 19.83 17.11
C LEU A 40 1.39 19.85 15.97
N LEU A 41 2.38 20.72 16.00
CA LEU A 41 3.44 20.78 14.98
C LEU A 41 4.24 19.48 14.94
N VAL A 42 4.64 18.96 16.12
CA VAL A 42 5.35 17.68 16.23
C VAL A 42 4.49 16.53 15.70
N ALA A 43 3.20 16.50 16.08
CA ALA A 43 2.28 15.46 15.65
C ALA A 43 2.06 15.50 14.12
N VAL A 44 1.86 16.68 13.53
CA VAL A 44 1.70 16.86 12.08
C VAL A 44 2.95 16.40 11.33
N PHE A 45 4.13 16.79 11.82
CA PHE A 45 5.38 16.40 11.18
C PHE A 45 5.59 14.89 11.24
N TYR A 46 5.46 14.29 12.42
CA TYR A 46 5.64 12.86 12.61
C TYR A 46 4.62 12.04 11.82
N LEU A 47 3.35 12.45 11.86
CA LEU A 47 2.28 11.77 11.10
C LEU A 47 2.50 11.87 9.58
N SER A 48 3.01 13.01 9.09
CA SER A 48 3.29 13.19 7.67
C SER A 48 4.42 12.29 7.17
N GLU A 49 5.37 12.01 8.04
CA GLU A 49 6.53 11.19 7.71
C GLU A 49 6.21 9.69 7.68
N GLU A 50 5.43 9.21 8.64
CA GLU A 50 5.07 7.80 8.72
C GLU A 50 3.92 7.42 7.77
N TRP A 51 2.93 8.27 7.62
CA TRP A 51 1.72 7.96 6.83
C TRP A 51 1.87 8.21 5.33
N LEU A 52 2.62 9.25 4.93
CA LEU A 52 2.83 9.65 3.52
C LEU A 52 1.54 9.61 2.66
N PRO A 53 0.46 10.30 3.03
CA PRO A 53 -0.86 10.15 2.39
C PRO A 53 -0.88 10.53 0.91
N MET A 54 0.00 11.44 0.46
CA MET A 54 0.12 11.84 -0.95
C MET A 54 1.13 11.00 -1.73
N GLY A 55 1.69 9.97 -1.09
CA GLY A 55 2.69 9.08 -1.64
C GLY A 55 4.13 9.55 -1.43
N PRO A 56 5.08 8.58 -1.44
CA PRO A 56 6.47 8.85 -1.15
C PRO A 56 7.18 9.68 -2.22
N GLN A 57 6.67 9.70 -3.46
CA GLN A 57 7.27 10.43 -4.59
C GLN A 57 7.04 11.95 -4.54
N ARG A 58 6.03 12.43 -3.79
CA ARG A 58 5.68 13.86 -3.76
C ARG A 58 6.47 14.69 -2.75
N GLY A 59 7.44 14.08 -2.08
CA GLY A 59 8.26 14.74 -1.09
C GLY A 59 7.53 15.00 0.25
N LEU A 60 8.33 15.25 1.29
CA LEU A 60 7.83 15.45 2.65
C LEU A 60 6.97 16.73 2.77
N SER A 61 7.35 17.81 2.10
CA SER A 61 6.65 19.10 2.19
C SER A 61 5.18 19.04 1.77
N VAL A 62 4.87 18.30 0.70
CA VAL A 62 3.49 18.12 0.22
C VAL A 62 2.68 17.27 1.19
N ASN A 63 3.28 16.23 1.76
CA ASN A 63 2.63 15.40 2.77
C ASN A 63 2.35 16.21 4.06
N VAL A 64 3.31 17.03 4.52
CA VAL A 64 3.12 17.94 5.68
C VAL A 64 1.98 18.93 5.42
N LEU A 65 1.93 19.54 4.24
CA LEU A 65 0.88 20.50 3.88
C LEU A 65 -0.50 19.82 3.88
N PHE A 66 -0.60 18.62 3.36
CA PHE A 66 -1.85 17.86 3.33
C PHE A 66 -2.32 17.51 4.75
N VAL A 67 -1.43 16.94 5.59
CA VAL A 67 -1.76 16.57 6.98
C VAL A 67 -2.10 17.81 7.80
N ALA A 68 -1.32 18.90 7.66
CA ALA A 68 -1.62 20.18 8.32
C ALA A 68 -2.99 20.72 7.89
N GLY A 69 -3.32 20.64 6.61
CA GLY A 69 -4.64 21.02 6.10
C GLY A 69 -5.77 20.20 6.72
N CYS A 70 -5.63 18.88 6.78
CA CYS A 70 -6.61 18.01 7.43
C CYS A 70 -6.79 18.35 8.91
N VAL A 71 -5.69 18.52 9.65
CA VAL A 71 -5.73 18.92 11.07
C VAL A 71 -6.38 20.30 11.24
N ALA A 72 -6.02 21.26 10.40
CA ALA A 72 -6.61 22.61 10.45
C ALA A 72 -8.13 22.59 10.17
N ILE A 73 -8.60 21.78 9.22
CA ILE A 73 -10.03 21.60 8.93
C ILE A 73 -10.75 21.03 10.17
N ILE A 74 -10.21 19.98 10.79
CA ILE A 74 -10.81 19.38 11.98
C ILE A 74 -10.88 20.39 13.12
N LEU A 75 -9.79 21.12 13.38
CA LEU A 75 -9.75 22.14 14.43
C LEU A 75 -10.72 23.29 14.14
N ALA A 76 -10.83 23.72 12.87
CA ALA A 76 -11.79 24.74 12.47
C ALA A 76 -13.23 24.28 12.69
N LEU A 77 -13.56 23.04 12.36
CA LEU A 77 -14.89 22.46 12.60
C LEU A 77 -15.21 22.41 14.10
N LEU A 78 -14.27 21.97 14.92
CA LEU A 78 -14.44 21.96 16.38
C LEU A 78 -14.60 23.37 16.93
N TRP A 79 -13.83 24.33 16.45
CA TRP A 79 -13.94 25.73 16.87
C TRP A 79 -15.29 26.34 16.48
N ILE A 80 -15.76 26.10 15.27
CA ILE A 80 -17.10 26.51 14.80
C ILE A 80 -18.17 25.89 15.70
N GLN A 81 -18.04 24.60 16.02
CA GLN A 81 -18.97 23.90 16.89
C GLN A 81 -19.03 24.54 18.29
N VAL A 82 -17.89 24.91 18.86
CA VAL A 82 -17.83 25.58 20.17
C VAL A 82 -18.53 26.95 20.11
N ILE A 83 -18.30 27.73 19.06
CA ILE A 83 -18.94 29.06 18.90
C ILE A 83 -20.46 28.96 18.76
N PHE A 84 -20.92 27.98 17.98
CA PHE A 84 -22.35 27.81 17.71
C PHE A 84 -23.05 26.86 18.67
N TYR A 85 -22.32 26.30 19.66
CA TYR A 85 -22.84 25.28 20.57
C TYR A 85 -24.17 25.66 21.23
N GLU A 86 -24.24 26.86 21.84
CA GLU A 86 -25.43 27.31 22.53
C GLU A 86 -26.64 27.46 21.59
N ARG A 87 -26.42 27.96 20.38
CA ARG A 87 -27.47 28.13 19.37
C ARG A 87 -27.97 26.78 18.87
N ILE A 88 -27.04 25.85 18.58
CA ILE A 88 -27.37 24.48 18.15
C ILE A 88 -28.14 23.78 19.27
N LEU A 89 -27.68 23.83 20.50
CA LEU A 89 -28.34 23.20 21.64
C LEU A 89 -29.78 23.71 21.84
N ARG A 90 -29.99 25.03 21.80
CA ARG A 90 -31.32 25.65 21.91
C ARG A 90 -32.24 25.18 20.77
N TRP A 91 -31.72 25.11 19.55
CA TRP A 91 -32.49 24.61 18.42
C TRP A 91 -32.86 23.13 18.56
N CYS A 92 -31.94 22.30 18.97
CA CYS A 92 -32.18 20.85 19.20
C CYS A 92 -33.25 20.62 20.26
N LEU A 93 -33.22 21.37 21.36
CA LEU A 93 -34.23 21.26 22.43
C LEU A 93 -35.59 21.76 21.99
N ALA A 94 -35.65 22.84 21.21
CA ALA A 94 -36.89 23.36 20.68
C ALA A 94 -37.52 22.46 19.60
N ASN A 95 -36.67 21.77 18.82
CA ASN A 95 -37.12 20.91 17.72
C ASN A 95 -36.75 19.44 17.92
N ARG A 96 -37.04 18.89 19.12
CA ARG A 96 -36.64 17.54 19.52
C ARG A 96 -36.98 16.45 18.49
N TRP A 97 -38.16 16.50 17.90
CA TRP A 97 -38.57 15.51 16.90
C TRP A 97 -37.78 15.61 15.59
N LYS A 98 -37.52 16.81 15.09
CA LYS A 98 -36.69 17.02 13.88
C LYS A 98 -35.25 16.59 14.14
N PHE A 99 -34.72 16.88 15.31
CA PHE A 99 -33.38 16.44 15.71
C PHE A 99 -33.27 14.91 15.77
N MET A 100 -34.27 14.23 16.33
CA MET A 100 -34.29 12.77 16.40
C MET A 100 -34.40 12.07 15.02
N MET A 101 -34.90 12.78 14.01
CA MET A 101 -34.90 12.24 12.63
C MET A 101 -33.49 12.08 12.05
N ILE A 102 -32.51 12.88 12.49
CA ILE A 102 -31.13 12.80 12.01
C ILE A 102 -30.50 11.44 12.37
N PRO A 103 -30.39 11.05 13.66
CA PRO A 103 -29.87 9.75 14.02
C PRO A 103 -30.72 8.59 13.48
N ALA A 104 -32.03 8.74 13.42
CA ALA A 104 -32.89 7.73 12.80
C ALA A 104 -32.58 7.54 11.31
N ALA A 105 -32.42 8.60 10.56
CA ALA A 105 -32.02 8.54 9.15
C ALA A 105 -30.62 7.90 9.00
N THR A 106 -29.68 8.26 9.87
CA THR A 106 -28.32 7.66 9.86
C THR A 106 -28.37 6.15 10.08
N VAL A 107 -29.20 5.66 11.02
CA VAL A 107 -29.37 4.23 11.27
C VAL A 107 -29.99 3.54 10.05
N VAL A 108 -31.03 4.13 9.45
CA VAL A 108 -31.66 3.59 8.23
C VAL A 108 -30.67 3.54 7.07
N CYS A 109 -29.93 4.63 6.82
CA CYS A 109 -28.88 4.65 5.80
C CYS A 109 -27.79 3.60 6.08
N GLY A 110 -27.34 3.49 7.33
CA GLY A 110 -26.38 2.46 7.74
C GLY A 110 -26.89 1.04 7.47
N PHE A 111 -28.15 0.77 7.78
CA PHE A 111 -28.74 -0.54 7.50
C PHE A 111 -28.87 -0.81 5.99
N LEU A 112 -29.23 0.18 5.18
CA LEU A 112 -29.30 0.05 3.72
C LEU A 112 -27.92 -0.21 3.11
N ILE A 113 -26.89 0.53 3.58
CA ILE A 113 -25.51 0.32 3.15
C ILE A 113 -25.04 -1.08 3.56
N TRP A 114 -25.25 -1.47 4.80
CA TRP A 114 -24.87 -2.81 5.28
C TRP A 114 -25.49 -3.93 4.45
N ARG A 115 -26.75 -3.77 4.05
CA ARG A 115 -27.42 -4.74 3.19
C ARG A 115 -26.89 -4.77 1.75
N SER A 116 -26.31 -3.67 1.28
CA SER A 116 -25.72 -3.55 -0.06
C SER A 116 -24.25 -3.99 -0.12
N ILE A 117 -23.58 -4.09 1.03
CA ILE A 117 -22.18 -4.57 1.11
C ILE A 117 -22.17 -6.08 0.90
N GLY A 118 -21.41 -6.52 -0.10
CA GLY A 118 -21.16 -7.95 -0.31
C GLY A 118 -20.49 -8.59 0.90
N GLN A 119 -20.76 -9.85 1.12
CA GLN A 119 -20.08 -10.64 2.15
C GLN A 119 -19.02 -11.48 1.46
N GLU A 120 -17.77 -11.28 1.83
CA GLU A 120 -16.65 -12.11 1.41
C GLU A 120 -16.22 -12.98 2.60
N PHE A 121 -15.96 -14.25 2.31
CA PHE A 121 -15.49 -15.18 3.32
C PHE A 121 -14.11 -14.76 3.85
N MET A 122 -13.28 -14.20 2.98
CA MET A 122 -11.98 -13.68 3.32
C MET A 122 -11.67 -12.45 2.45
N PRO A 123 -11.19 -11.34 3.04
CA PRO A 123 -10.72 -10.22 2.24
C PRO A 123 -9.50 -10.66 1.42
N SER A 124 -9.41 -10.19 0.18
CA SER A 124 -8.25 -10.44 -0.67
C SER A 124 -7.01 -9.84 -0.04
N LEU A 125 -6.08 -10.68 0.38
CA LEU A 125 -4.77 -10.28 0.88
C LEU A 125 -3.82 -10.05 -0.31
N ASN A 126 -2.93 -9.08 -0.21
CA ASN A 126 -1.86 -8.93 -1.16
C ASN A 126 -0.66 -9.76 -0.69
N GLU A 127 -0.52 -10.97 -1.27
CA GLU A 127 0.53 -11.91 -0.89
C GLU A 127 1.89 -11.62 -1.54
N GLY A 128 2.00 -10.59 -2.40
CA GLY A 128 3.21 -10.33 -3.19
C GLY A 128 3.47 -11.38 -4.27
N SER A 129 2.52 -12.28 -4.50
CA SER A 129 2.63 -13.38 -5.45
C SER A 129 1.31 -13.68 -6.15
N PHE A 130 1.41 -14.24 -7.35
CA PHE A 130 0.28 -14.77 -8.11
C PHE A 130 0.45 -16.26 -8.35
N LEU A 131 -0.67 -16.95 -8.47
CA LEU A 131 -0.75 -18.34 -8.90
C LEU A 131 -1.48 -18.40 -10.24
N LEU A 132 -0.74 -18.73 -11.30
CA LEU A 132 -1.27 -18.90 -12.64
C LEU A 132 -1.47 -20.39 -12.92
N MET A 133 -2.71 -20.82 -13.15
CA MET A 133 -3.09 -22.22 -13.31
C MET A 133 -3.80 -22.48 -14.64
N PRO A 134 -3.14 -22.31 -15.79
CA PRO A 134 -3.72 -22.69 -17.07
C PRO A 134 -3.80 -24.21 -17.21
N THR A 135 -4.64 -24.68 -18.09
CA THR A 135 -4.73 -26.10 -18.45
C THR A 135 -4.49 -26.27 -19.95
N SER A 136 -3.75 -27.31 -20.32
CA SER A 136 -3.59 -27.68 -21.70
C SER A 136 -4.77 -28.53 -22.21
N MET A 137 -4.87 -28.68 -23.52
CA MET A 137 -5.88 -29.55 -24.14
C MET A 137 -5.74 -31.01 -23.68
N PRO A 138 -6.84 -31.76 -23.52
CA PRO A 138 -6.82 -33.13 -22.99
C PRO A 138 -5.92 -34.09 -23.72
N HIS A 139 -5.61 -33.84 -24.99
CA HIS A 139 -4.80 -34.73 -25.87
C HIS A 139 -3.33 -34.28 -25.98
N THR A 140 -2.91 -33.28 -25.18
CA THR A 140 -1.55 -32.75 -25.25
C THR A 140 -0.56 -33.77 -24.69
N GLY A 141 0.47 -34.11 -25.47
CA GLY A 141 1.53 -35.02 -25.05
C GLY A 141 2.48 -34.41 -24.04
N ILE A 142 3.32 -35.25 -23.42
CA ILE A 142 4.30 -34.86 -22.38
C ILE A 142 5.27 -33.80 -22.90
N GLU A 143 5.84 -34.03 -24.10
CA GLU A 143 6.82 -33.12 -24.72
C GLU A 143 6.24 -31.70 -24.94
N GLN A 144 5.00 -31.66 -25.44
CA GLN A 144 4.34 -30.38 -25.66
C GLN A 144 4.01 -29.64 -24.33
N ASN A 145 3.65 -30.38 -23.29
CA ASN A 145 3.44 -29.78 -21.98
C ASN A 145 4.75 -29.24 -21.39
N LEU A 146 5.88 -29.89 -21.57
CA LEU A 146 7.21 -29.39 -21.20
C LEU A 146 7.54 -28.11 -21.97
N ASP A 147 7.31 -28.10 -23.29
CA ASP A 147 7.49 -26.89 -24.11
C ASP A 147 6.62 -25.72 -23.64
N TYR A 148 5.38 -25.98 -23.20
CA TYR A 148 4.51 -24.95 -22.61
C TYR A 148 5.05 -24.40 -21.32
N VAL A 149 5.51 -25.24 -20.38
CA VAL A 149 6.11 -24.77 -19.11
C VAL A 149 7.31 -23.87 -19.39
N GLU A 150 8.20 -24.32 -20.26
CA GLU A 150 9.41 -23.55 -20.61
C GLU A 150 9.06 -22.20 -21.24
N LYS A 151 8.08 -22.16 -22.15
CA LYS A 151 7.61 -20.94 -22.79
C LYS A 151 6.93 -20.00 -21.79
N LEU A 152 6.10 -20.53 -20.88
CA LEU A 152 5.46 -19.75 -19.83
C LEU A 152 6.51 -19.11 -18.92
N ASP A 153 7.42 -19.90 -18.38
CA ASP A 153 8.45 -19.41 -17.45
C ASP A 153 9.35 -18.36 -18.11
N LYS A 154 9.78 -18.57 -19.36
CA LYS A 154 10.56 -17.56 -20.11
C LYS A 154 9.81 -16.25 -20.34
N ARG A 155 8.52 -16.32 -20.68
CA ARG A 155 7.70 -15.12 -20.89
C ARG A 155 7.40 -14.39 -19.59
N LEU A 156 7.14 -15.12 -18.51
CA LEU A 156 6.92 -14.56 -17.19
C LEU A 156 8.19 -13.87 -16.64
N ALA A 157 9.34 -14.53 -16.77
CA ALA A 157 10.62 -13.97 -16.36
C ALA A 157 11.05 -12.73 -17.17
N ALA A 158 10.48 -12.52 -18.36
CA ALA A 158 10.74 -11.33 -19.17
C ALA A 158 10.00 -10.08 -18.67
N ILE A 159 9.03 -10.20 -17.75
CA ILE A 159 8.32 -9.08 -17.15
C ILE A 159 9.22 -8.45 -16.07
N PRO A 160 9.57 -7.15 -16.16
CA PRO A 160 10.50 -6.53 -15.22
C PRO A 160 10.04 -6.54 -13.77
N GLU A 161 8.73 -6.46 -13.52
CA GLU A 161 8.13 -6.50 -12.19
C GLU A 161 8.13 -7.89 -11.57
N VAL A 162 8.32 -8.94 -12.36
CA VAL A 162 8.44 -10.31 -11.85
C VAL A 162 9.84 -10.54 -11.29
N GLU A 163 9.91 -11.05 -10.08
CA GLU A 163 11.15 -11.41 -9.42
C GLU A 163 11.54 -12.85 -9.69
N THR A 164 10.58 -13.76 -9.48
CA THR A 164 10.75 -15.19 -9.75
C THR A 164 9.47 -15.75 -10.34
N ALA A 165 9.61 -16.62 -11.33
CA ALA A 165 8.53 -17.41 -11.88
C ALA A 165 8.96 -18.87 -11.91
N ILE A 166 8.17 -19.74 -11.30
CA ILE A 166 8.46 -21.18 -11.21
C ILE A 166 7.22 -21.94 -11.66
N GLY A 167 7.31 -22.60 -12.79
CA GLY A 167 6.28 -23.47 -13.31
C GLY A 167 6.41 -24.90 -12.77
N LYS A 168 5.32 -25.40 -12.20
CA LYS A 168 5.14 -26.80 -11.86
C LYS A 168 4.15 -27.40 -12.85
N TRP A 169 4.47 -28.56 -13.36
CA TRP A 169 3.61 -29.34 -14.22
C TRP A 169 3.61 -30.81 -13.81
N GLY A 170 2.49 -31.45 -13.99
CA GLY A 170 2.34 -32.86 -13.72
C GLY A 170 1.58 -33.19 -12.45
N ARG A 171 1.31 -34.48 -12.26
CA ARG A 171 0.55 -35.00 -11.13
C ARG A 171 1.44 -35.14 -9.90
N VAL A 172 0.95 -34.65 -8.76
CA VAL A 172 1.57 -34.90 -7.47
C VAL A 172 0.96 -36.15 -6.85
N ASN A 173 1.79 -36.99 -6.26
CA ASN A 173 1.32 -38.17 -5.52
C ASN A 173 0.84 -37.78 -4.10
N SER A 174 -0.27 -37.05 -4.05
CA SER A 174 -0.89 -36.56 -2.81
C SER A 174 -2.40 -36.66 -2.91
N ALA A 175 -3.04 -37.08 -1.83
CA ALA A 175 -4.50 -37.09 -1.71
C ALA A 175 -5.10 -35.66 -1.66
N LEU A 176 -4.31 -34.69 -1.24
CA LEU A 176 -4.74 -33.29 -1.09
C LEU A 176 -4.60 -32.47 -2.36
N ASP A 177 -3.90 -32.97 -3.36
CA ASP A 177 -3.66 -32.26 -4.63
C ASP A 177 -4.02 -33.18 -5.81
N PRO A 178 -5.30 -33.25 -6.20
CA PRO A 178 -5.76 -34.12 -7.28
C PRO A 178 -5.53 -33.50 -8.67
N ALA A 179 -4.50 -32.68 -8.88
CA ALA A 179 -4.23 -32.01 -10.14
C ALA A 179 -4.05 -33.01 -11.28
N PRO A 180 -4.76 -32.85 -12.42
CA PRO A 180 -4.58 -33.69 -13.61
C PRO A 180 -3.25 -33.33 -14.31
N VAL A 181 -2.79 -34.26 -15.18
CA VAL A 181 -1.52 -34.07 -15.93
C VAL A 181 -1.51 -32.82 -16.83
N GLN A 182 -2.69 -32.35 -17.23
CA GLN A 182 -2.84 -31.19 -18.11
C GLN A 182 -2.79 -29.83 -17.36
N MET A 183 -2.72 -29.85 -16.03
CA MET A 183 -2.77 -28.65 -15.20
C MET A 183 -1.37 -28.14 -14.91
N PHE A 184 -1.19 -26.84 -15.10
CA PHE A 184 0.04 -26.13 -14.75
C PHE A 184 -0.21 -25.29 -13.51
N GLU A 185 0.81 -25.15 -12.69
CA GLU A 185 0.83 -24.27 -11.53
C GLU A 185 2.11 -23.43 -11.58
N ASN A 186 1.97 -22.19 -12.03
CA ASN A 186 3.09 -21.26 -12.05
C ASN A 186 2.94 -20.30 -10.86
N THR A 187 3.86 -20.39 -9.92
CA THR A 187 3.99 -19.42 -8.82
C THR A 187 4.86 -18.26 -9.29
N ILE A 188 4.32 -17.05 -9.22
CA ILE A 188 4.92 -15.84 -9.75
C ILE A 188 5.05 -14.86 -8.61
N ASN A 189 6.27 -14.63 -8.12
CA ASN A 189 6.54 -13.59 -7.14
C ASN A 189 6.89 -12.30 -7.87
N TYR A 190 6.28 -11.20 -7.47
CA TYR A 190 6.58 -9.90 -8.04
C TYR A 190 7.25 -8.99 -7.01
N ARG A 191 8.08 -8.09 -7.53
CA ARG A 191 8.84 -7.14 -6.70
C ARG A 191 7.90 -6.18 -6.01
N PRO A 192 8.20 -5.77 -4.77
CA PRO A 192 7.48 -4.67 -4.15
C PRO A 192 7.67 -3.39 -4.97
N GLU A 193 6.70 -2.49 -4.92
CA GLU A 193 6.75 -1.21 -5.66
C GLU A 193 8.00 -0.39 -5.30
N TYR A 194 8.38 -0.38 -4.02
CA TYR A 194 9.57 0.29 -3.50
C TYR A 194 10.48 -0.73 -2.81
N ILE A 195 11.77 -0.50 -2.87
CA ILE A 195 12.75 -1.33 -2.17
C ILE A 195 12.50 -1.23 -0.66
N ILE A 196 12.43 -2.40 -0.01
CA ILE A 196 12.24 -2.52 1.44
C ILE A 196 13.61 -2.83 2.06
N GLY A 197 13.97 -2.08 3.11
CA GLY A 197 15.19 -2.31 3.89
C GLY A 197 15.05 -3.49 4.85
N GLU A 198 16.15 -3.86 5.51
CA GLU A 198 16.19 -4.94 6.50
C GLU A 198 15.32 -4.65 7.74
N ASP A 199 15.00 -3.38 7.97
CA ASP A 199 14.12 -2.90 9.03
C ASP A 199 12.61 -3.02 8.68
N GLY A 200 12.27 -3.58 7.51
CA GLY A 200 10.91 -3.69 6.99
C GLY A 200 10.31 -2.36 6.51
N LYS A 201 11.06 -1.27 6.54
CA LYS A 201 10.65 0.05 6.04
C LYS A 201 11.13 0.25 4.60
N ARG A 202 10.51 1.20 3.90
CA ARG A 202 10.94 1.58 2.56
C ARG A 202 12.33 2.20 2.61
N ALA A 203 13.27 1.65 1.83
CA ALA A 203 14.63 2.15 1.74
C ALA A 203 14.70 3.45 0.93
N ARG A 204 15.52 4.39 1.39
CA ARG A 204 15.80 5.65 0.70
C ARG A 204 17.21 5.63 0.12
N PHE A 205 17.37 6.26 -1.03
CA PHE A 205 18.62 6.29 -1.76
C PHE A 205 18.98 7.71 -2.17
N ARG A 206 20.27 7.97 -2.26
CA ARG A 206 20.80 9.30 -2.59
C ARG A 206 20.40 9.71 -3.99
N VAL A 207 19.85 10.93 -4.11
CA VAL A 207 19.49 11.59 -5.37
C VAL A 207 20.31 12.86 -5.56
N ASN A 208 20.56 13.18 -6.81
CA ASN A 208 21.17 14.44 -7.24
C ASN A 208 20.11 15.56 -7.28
N TYR A 209 20.52 16.81 -7.46
CA TYR A 209 19.63 17.98 -7.65
C TYR A 209 18.64 17.81 -8.82
N ASP A 210 19.01 17.01 -9.82
CA ASP A 210 18.16 16.69 -10.98
C ASP A 210 17.20 15.51 -10.74
N GLY A 211 17.11 14.99 -9.51
CA GLY A 211 16.29 13.83 -9.17
C GLY A 211 16.84 12.49 -9.66
N ALA A 212 18.10 12.43 -10.09
CA ALA A 212 18.75 11.20 -10.53
C ALA A 212 19.38 10.45 -9.34
N PHE A 213 19.15 9.14 -9.26
CA PHE A 213 19.74 8.28 -8.24
C PHE A 213 21.24 8.04 -8.50
N LEU A 214 22.04 8.10 -7.46
CA LEU A 214 23.47 7.81 -7.52
C LEU A 214 23.73 6.31 -7.37
N LEU A 215 24.58 5.78 -8.25
CA LEU A 215 25.01 4.39 -8.22
C LEU A 215 26.39 4.27 -7.53
N LYS A 216 26.61 3.19 -6.79
CA LYS A 216 27.91 2.90 -6.12
C LYS A 216 29.08 2.82 -7.11
N GLY A 217 28.80 2.51 -8.39
CA GLY A 217 29.80 2.49 -9.47
C GLY A 217 30.12 3.85 -10.11
N GLY A 218 29.66 4.98 -9.54
CA GLY A 218 29.97 6.32 -10.03
C GLY A 218 29.09 6.84 -11.17
N GLY A 219 28.01 6.14 -11.50
CA GLY A 219 27.01 6.59 -12.48
C GLY A 219 25.76 7.19 -11.81
N THR A 220 24.93 7.83 -12.63
CA THR A 220 23.59 8.30 -12.22
C THR A 220 22.50 7.64 -13.04
N TYR A 221 21.36 7.41 -12.42
CA TYR A 221 20.15 6.91 -13.08
C TYR A 221 18.99 7.85 -12.83
N ASN A 222 18.39 8.34 -13.92
CA ASN A 222 17.19 9.16 -13.83
C ASN A 222 15.98 8.38 -14.37
N PRO A 223 14.95 8.10 -13.54
CA PRO A 223 13.75 7.41 -13.97
C PRO A 223 12.99 8.09 -15.11
N ALA A 224 13.14 9.40 -15.27
CA ALA A 224 12.51 10.16 -16.35
C ALA A 224 13.07 9.82 -17.75
N ASN A 225 14.30 9.30 -17.82
CA ASN A 225 14.95 8.90 -19.07
C ASN A 225 14.60 7.48 -19.55
N GLY A 226 13.69 6.82 -18.88
CA GLY A 226 13.26 5.47 -19.19
C GLY A 226 13.42 4.52 -18.01
N PHE A 227 12.59 3.47 -17.99
CA PHE A 227 12.63 2.47 -16.92
C PHE A 227 13.82 1.53 -17.10
N ARG A 228 14.56 1.34 -16.03
CA ARG A 228 15.58 0.29 -15.89
C ARG A 228 15.54 -0.26 -14.47
N LEU A 229 15.45 -1.57 -14.37
CA LEU A 229 15.55 -2.24 -13.08
C LEU A 229 17.00 -2.17 -12.57
N ILE A 230 17.18 -1.60 -11.40
CA ILE A 230 18.49 -1.46 -10.75
C ILE A 230 18.44 -2.25 -9.44
N PRO A 231 19.40 -3.17 -9.20
CA PRO A 231 19.50 -3.88 -7.94
C PRO A 231 19.71 -2.90 -6.76
N ALA A 232 19.09 -3.18 -5.62
CA ALA A 232 19.22 -2.37 -4.42
C ALA A 232 20.69 -2.14 -4.01
N ASP A 233 21.51 -3.17 -4.18
CA ASP A 233 22.94 -3.14 -3.84
C ASP A 233 23.75 -2.16 -4.68
N SER A 234 23.25 -1.77 -5.86
CA SER A 234 23.91 -0.81 -6.73
C SER A 234 23.58 0.64 -6.40
N LEU A 235 22.57 0.87 -5.58
CA LEU A 235 22.16 2.21 -5.14
C LEU A 235 22.92 2.65 -3.90
N VAL A 236 23.14 3.96 -3.74
CA VAL A 236 23.78 4.53 -2.54
C VAL A 236 22.69 4.82 -1.50
N PRO A 237 22.66 4.11 -0.34
CA PRO A 237 21.69 4.38 0.70
C PRO A 237 21.86 5.78 1.30
N ASP A 238 20.76 6.49 1.53
CA ASP A 238 20.77 7.79 2.18
C ASP A 238 19.42 8.04 2.87
N SER A 239 19.44 8.27 4.16
CA SER A 239 18.23 8.51 4.97
C SER A 239 17.47 9.77 4.55
N ARG A 240 18.12 10.72 3.88
CA ARG A 240 17.54 11.96 3.35
C ARG A 240 17.23 11.87 1.86
N GLY A 241 17.48 10.71 1.24
CA GLY A 241 17.25 10.48 -0.18
C GLY A 241 15.78 10.24 -0.52
N ASP A 242 15.56 9.81 -1.75
CA ASP A 242 14.24 9.49 -2.28
C ASP A 242 14.03 7.98 -2.39
N TYR A 243 12.78 7.56 -2.60
CA TYR A 243 12.40 6.16 -2.73
C TYR A 243 12.58 5.69 -4.17
N PHE A 244 13.30 4.59 -4.35
CA PHE A 244 13.48 3.99 -5.67
C PHE A 244 12.29 3.07 -6.00
N ARG A 245 11.57 3.41 -7.09
CA ARG A 245 10.44 2.64 -7.59
C ARG A 245 10.91 1.52 -8.52
N GLN A 246 10.52 0.28 -8.23
CA GLN A 246 10.93 -0.91 -8.99
C GLN A 246 9.96 -1.25 -10.13
N TRP A 247 8.79 -0.63 -10.18
CA TRP A 247 7.80 -0.86 -11.23
C TRP A 247 7.88 0.18 -12.33
N ARG A 248 7.54 -0.22 -13.56
CA ARG A 248 7.41 0.68 -14.70
C ARG A 248 6.35 1.77 -14.42
N PRO A 249 6.45 2.94 -15.04
CA PRO A 249 5.49 4.04 -14.86
C PRO A 249 4.04 3.66 -15.18
N GLU A 250 3.84 2.76 -16.15
CA GLU A 250 2.51 2.29 -16.59
C GLU A 250 1.83 1.40 -15.55
N ILE A 251 2.60 0.73 -14.69
CA ILE A 251 2.11 -0.20 -13.68
C ILE A 251 1.80 0.57 -12.40
N LYS A 252 0.54 0.70 -12.05
CA LYS A 252 0.08 1.46 -10.87
C LYS A 252 -0.27 0.57 -9.67
N ASN A 253 -0.66 -0.67 -9.96
CA ASN A 253 -1.11 -1.61 -8.93
C ASN A 253 -0.80 -3.06 -9.36
N ALA A 254 -0.95 -3.99 -8.42
CA ALA A 254 -0.71 -5.41 -8.68
C ALA A 254 -1.63 -6.01 -9.77
N ASN A 255 -2.82 -5.43 -9.99
CA ASN A 255 -3.70 -5.89 -11.06
C ASN A 255 -3.12 -5.57 -12.45
N ASP A 256 -2.38 -4.48 -12.59
CA ASP A 256 -1.73 -4.14 -13.85
C ASP A 256 -0.63 -5.16 -14.18
N ILE A 257 0.11 -5.63 -13.15
CA ILE A 257 1.08 -6.73 -13.31
C ILE A 257 0.35 -8.00 -13.75
N TRP A 258 -0.78 -8.33 -13.13
CA TRP A 258 -1.59 -9.47 -13.55
C TRP A 258 -2.05 -9.37 -15.00
N GLN A 259 -2.49 -8.21 -15.47
CA GLN A 259 -2.85 -8.00 -16.87
C GLN A 259 -1.65 -8.24 -17.82
N GLN A 260 -0.45 -7.81 -17.43
CA GLN A 260 0.76 -8.12 -18.20
C GLN A 260 1.03 -9.62 -18.23
N ILE A 261 0.87 -10.32 -17.12
CA ILE A 261 1.01 -11.78 -17.03
C ILE A 261 0.03 -12.45 -18.00
N VAL A 262 -1.25 -12.09 -17.95
CA VAL A 262 -2.28 -12.66 -18.85
C VAL A 262 -1.92 -12.42 -20.32
N ASN A 263 -1.49 -11.22 -20.67
CA ASN A 263 -1.14 -10.86 -22.05
C ASN A 263 0.03 -11.70 -22.61
N VAL A 264 1.06 -11.92 -21.80
CA VAL A 264 2.25 -12.66 -22.26
C VAL A 264 2.08 -14.19 -22.20
N THR A 265 1.17 -14.68 -21.36
CA THR A 265 0.94 -16.12 -21.17
C THR A 265 -0.12 -16.69 -22.12
N HIS A 266 -0.73 -15.87 -22.96
CA HIS A 266 -1.65 -16.34 -23.98
C HIS A 266 -0.91 -17.20 -25.03
N LEU A 267 -1.02 -18.51 -24.87
CA LEU A 267 -0.43 -19.50 -25.77
C LEU A 267 -1.54 -20.34 -26.45
N PRO A 268 -1.45 -20.60 -27.76
CA PRO A 268 -2.38 -21.51 -28.42
C PRO A 268 -2.35 -22.88 -27.75
N GLY A 269 -3.50 -23.44 -27.43
CA GLY A 269 -3.61 -24.74 -26.77
C GLY A 269 -3.61 -24.71 -25.23
N LEU A 270 -3.47 -23.53 -24.61
CA LEU A 270 -3.67 -23.33 -23.19
C LEU A 270 -4.95 -22.53 -22.92
N THR A 271 -5.64 -22.87 -21.85
CA THR A 271 -6.78 -22.08 -21.37
C THR A 271 -6.29 -20.82 -20.65
N SER A 272 -7.13 -19.78 -20.59
CA SER A 272 -6.89 -18.67 -19.68
C SER A 272 -7.08 -19.14 -18.23
N ALA A 273 -6.35 -18.51 -17.30
CA ALA A 273 -6.46 -18.78 -15.87
C ALA A 273 -7.06 -17.57 -15.15
N PRO A 274 -7.90 -17.78 -14.13
CA PRO A 274 -8.35 -16.70 -13.26
C PRO A 274 -7.19 -16.17 -12.42
N LYS A 275 -7.33 -14.93 -11.90
CA LYS A 275 -6.38 -14.37 -10.95
C LYS A 275 -6.50 -15.12 -9.62
N LEU A 276 -5.45 -15.81 -9.23
CA LEU A 276 -5.35 -16.50 -7.96
C LEU A 276 -4.09 -16.04 -7.21
N GLN A 277 -4.13 -16.23 -5.90
CA GLN A 277 -2.99 -16.05 -5.01
C GLN A 277 -2.72 -17.39 -4.31
N PRO A 278 -1.44 -17.76 -4.05
CA PRO A 278 -1.10 -19.09 -3.56
C PRO A 278 -1.76 -19.49 -2.24
N ILE A 279 -1.74 -18.61 -1.24
CA ILE A 279 -2.29 -18.89 0.09
C ILE A 279 -3.82 -18.84 0.05
N GLU A 280 -4.40 -17.81 -0.55
CA GLU A 280 -5.84 -17.65 -0.71
C GLU A 280 -6.46 -18.84 -1.44
N ALA A 281 -5.88 -19.25 -2.58
CA ALA A 281 -6.36 -20.39 -3.36
C ALA A 281 -6.31 -21.71 -2.54
N ARG A 282 -5.23 -21.94 -1.80
CA ARG A 282 -5.11 -23.13 -0.93
C ARG A 282 -6.10 -23.11 0.21
N LEU A 283 -6.28 -21.96 0.85
CA LEU A 283 -7.22 -21.86 1.97
C LEU A 283 -8.66 -22.08 1.52
N VAL A 284 -9.07 -21.46 0.39
CA VAL A 284 -10.40 -21.67 -0.19
C VAL A 284 -10.59 -23.13 -0.57
N MET A 285 -9.61 -23.76 -1.22
CA MET A 285 -9.67 -25.17 -1.61
C MET A 285 -9.81 -26.10 -0.41
N LEU A 286 -9.06 -25.86 0.68
CA LEU A 286 -9.10 -26.69 1.88
C LEU A 286 -10.38 -26.48 2.71
N SER A 287 -10.92 -25.27 2.75
CA SER A 287 -12.10 -24.93 3.52
C SER A 287 -13.41 -25.32 2.83
N THR A 288 -13.46 -25.19 1.49
CA THR A 288 -14.69 -25.44 0.71
C THR A 288 -14.67 -26.77 -0.04
N GLY A 289 -13.52 -27.44 -0.13
CA GLY A 289 -13.35 -28.63 -0.95
C GLY A 289 -13.38 -28.35 -2.45
N MET A 290 -13.42 -27.09 -2.87
CA MET A 290 -13.40 -26.64 -4.26
C MET A 290 -11.98 -26.40 -4.74
N ARG A 291 -11.70 -26.71 -6.02
CA ARG A 291 -10.38 -26.51 -6.62
C ARG A 291 -10.09 -25.06 -6.99
N ALA A 292 -11.12 -24.23 -7.14
CA ALA A 292 -11.01 -22.81 -7.43
C ALA A 292 -12.21 -22.06 -6.86
N PRO A 293 -12.07 -20.80 -6.45
CA PRO A 293 -13.22 -19.96 -6.16
C PRO A 293 -14.07 -19.79 -7.44
N MET A 294 -15.36 -19.93 -7.28
CA MET A 294 -16.32 -19.65 -8.36
C MET A 294 -16.58 -18.15 -8.46
#